data_b4b47504afe5e98c9a73f87219b953a7
#
_entry.id   b4b47504afe5e98c9a73f87219b953a7
#
_cell.length_a   1.000
_cell.length_b   1.000
_cell.length_c   1.000
_cell.angle_alpha   90.00
_cell.angle_beta   90.00
_cell.angle_gamma   90.00
#
_symmetry.space_group_name_H-M   'P 1'
#
loop_
_entity.id
_entity.type
_entity.pdbx_description
1 polymer ?
#
loop_
_entity_poly.entity_id
_entity_poly.type
_entity_poly.pdbx_seq_one_letter_code
_entity_poly.pdbx_strand_id
1 'polypeptide(L)'
;APDGFKDIPADRLAPRERLRESLDEIFAETIDESLVLDAVESKLFGIGAESYTVGSHDFYLSYAAKSGKLICLDSGHFHPTESIGDKLSAITAMQGRILLHVSRGVRWDSDHVLVLNDELLSIARETVRCLAAGAQIHIGLDYFDASINRIAAWVVGARNMQKALLCGLLEPFERI
;
A
#
# COMPACT_ATOMS: atom_id res chain seq x y z
N ALA A 1 20.96 -0.43 -3.56
CA ALA A 1 20.93 1.02 -3.53
C ALA A 1 19.52 1.52 -3.76
N PRO A 2 19.09 2.57 -3.06
CA PRO A 2 17.70 2.97 -3.08
C PRO A 2 17.27 3.53 -4.44
N ASP A 3 16.06 3.18 -4.86
CA ASP A 3 15.28 3.95 -5.80
C ASP A 3 14.57 5.10 -5.04
N GLY A 4 14.03 6.08 -5.70
CA GLY A 4 13.19 7.11 -5.10
C GLY A 4 13.94 8.30 -4.53
N PHE A 5 14.46 8.25 -3.34
CA PHE A 5 15.09 9.40 -2.70
C PHE A 5 16.52 9.62 -3.18
N LYS A 6 16.79 10.81 -3.71
CA LYS A 6 18.10 11.26 -4.18
C LYS A 6 18.27 12.76 -4.00
N ASP A 7 19.25 13.17 -3.22
CA ASP A 7 19.62 14.56 -3.08
C ASP A 7 20.35 15.11 -4.31
N ILE A 8 21.18 14.27 -4.89
CA ILE A 8 21.97 14.64 -6.07
C ILE A 8 21.57 13.69 -7.20
N PRO A 9 21.14 14.22 -8.33
CA PRO A 9 20.78 13.41 -9.49
C PRO A 9 22.04 12.89 -10.19
N ALA A 10 22.62 11.84 -9.61
CA ALA A 10 23.62 11.06 -10.29
C ALA A 10 22.95 10.02 -11.20
N ASP A 11 23.58 8.93 -11.45
CA ASP A 11 22.96 7.79 -12.12
C ASP A 11 21.84 7.21 -11.25
N ARG A 12 20.62 7.24 -11.76
CA ARG A 12 19.44 6.64 -11.09
C ARG A 12 19.09 5.28 -11.64
N LEU A 13 19.57 4.93 -12.83
CA LEU A 13 19.25 3.67 -13.46
C LEU A 13 19.98 2.51 -12.78
N ALA A 14 21.29 2.63 -12.59
CA ALA A 14 22.08 1.56 -11.99
C ALA A 14 21.62 1.16 -10.55
N PRO A 15 21.24 2.08 -9.66
CA PRO A 15 20.61 1.70 -8.39
C PRO A 15 19.31 0.91 -8.55
N ARG A 16 18.48 1.26 -9.52
CA ARG A 16 17.21 0.57 -9.80
C ARG A 16 17.45 -0.81 -10.39
N GLU A 17 18.44 -0.95 -11.26
CA GLU A 17 18.85 -2.25 -11.79
C GLU A 17 19.32 -3.19 -10.66
N ARG A 18 20.16 -2.70 -9.75
CA ARG A 18 20.59 -3.48 -8.59
C ARG A 18 19.44 -3.84 -7.66
N LEU A 19 18.47 -2.93 -7.44
CA LEU A 19 17.28 -3.24 -6.65
C LEU A 19 16.46 -4.33 -7.32
N ARG A 20 16.25 -4.25 -8.63
CA ARG A 20 15.57 -5.29 -9.39
C ARG A 20 16.28 -6.65 -9.27
N GLU A 21 17.60 -6.68 -9.48
CA GLU A 21 18.42 -7.91 -9.36
C GLU A 21 18.30 -8.52 -7.95
N SER A 22 18.35 -7.69 -6.91
CA SER A 22 18.17 -8.14 -5.53
C SER A 22 16.78 -8.72 -5.28
N LEU A 23 15.73 -8.11 -5.83
CA LEU A 23 14.37 -8.64 -5.72
C LEU A 23 14.22 -9.94 -6.51
N ASP A 24 14.80 -10.03 -7.70
CA ASP A 24 14.81 -11.24 -8.52
C ASP A 24 15.50 -12.40 -7.78
N GLU A 25 16.58 -12.13 -7.04
CA GLU A 25 17.27 -13.11 -6.21
C GLU A 25 16.43 -13.53 -5.00
N ILE A 26 15.80 -12.58 -4.30
CA ILE A 26 14.92 -12.85 -3.15
C ILE A 26 13.74 -13.74 -3.55
N PHE A 27 13.14 -13.48 -4.72
CA PHE A 27 11.98 -14.21 -5.21
C PHE A 27 12.31 -15.38 -6.15
N ALA A 28 13.59 -15.79 -6.23
CA ALA A 28 13.99 -16.95 -7.02
C ALA A 28 13.42 -18.26 -6.45
N GLU A 29 13.29 -18.33 -5.13
CA GLU A 29 12.63 -19.45 -4.45
C GLU A 29 11.11 -19.24 -4.48
N THR A 30 10.40 -20.23 -4.99
CA THR A 30 8.93 -20.18 -5.06
C THR A 30 8.32 -20.87 -3.85
N ILE A 31 7.43 -20.18 -3.18
CA ILE A 31 6.59 -20.72 -2.11
C ILE A 31 5.18 -20.89 -2.66
N ASP A 32 4.48 -21.93 -2.22
CA ASP A 32 3.08 -22.16 -2.61
C ASP A 32 2.22 -20.94 -2.21
N GLU A 33 1.58 -20.32 -3.18
CA GLU A 33 0.72 -19.14 -2.97
C GLU A 33 -0.49 -19.42 -2.04
N SER A 34 -0.83 -20.68 -1.81
CA SER A 34 -1.85 -21.03 -0.80
C SER A 34 -1.36 -20.82 0.64
N LEU A 35 -0.05 -20.72 0.84
CA LEU A 35 0.59 -20.53 2.13
C LEU A 35 1.06 -19.10 2.33
N VAL A 36 1.71 -18.52 1.32
CA VAL A 36 2.32 -17.18 1.39
C VAL A 36 2.13 -16.44 0.06
N LEU A 37 1.69 -15.21 0.17
CA LEU A 37 1.66 -14.27 -0.95
C LEU A 37 2.75 -13.21 -0.75
N ASP A 38 3.66 -13.16 -1.70
CA ASP A 38 4.71 -12.13 -1.70
C ASP A 38 4.16 -10.79 -2.20
N ALA A 39 4.54 -9.72 -1.53
CA ALA A 39 4.22 -8.37 -1.92
C ALA A 39 5.45 -7.47 -1.90
N VAL A 40 5.42 -6.43 -2.71
CA VAL A 40 6.41 -5.35 -2.70
C VAL A 40 5.73 -4.03 -2.40
N GLU A 41 6.36 -3.20 -1.60
CA GLU A 41 5.80 -1.94 -1.10
C GLU A 41 6.69 -0.76 -1.47
N SER A 42 6.07 0.31 -1.92
CA SER A 42 6.75 1.57 -2.21
C SER A 42 6.77 2.50 -1.00
N LYS A 43 7.80 3.33 -0.93
CA LYS A 43 7.94 4.36 0.09
C LYS A 43 8.61 5.60 -0.50
N LEU A 44 8.23 6.81 -0.05
CA LEU A 44 8.80 8.05 -0.58
C LEU A 44 10.27 8.22 -0.21
N PHE A 45 10.62 7.90 1.02
CA PHE A 45 11.99 7.96 1.53
C PHE A 45 12.14 7.02 2.73
N GLY A 46 13.37 6.66 3.06
CA GLY A 46 13.69 5.87 4.24
C GLY A 46 14.69 6.59 5.13
N ILE A 47 14.65 6.29 6.43
CA ILE A 47 15.57 6.83 7.44
C ILE A 47 16.51 5.71 7.87
N GLY A 48 17.81 6.02 8.00
CA GLY A 48 18.81 5.03 8.39
C GLY A 48 18.92 3.88 7.39
N ALA A 49 18.80 2.64 7.85
CA ALA A 49 18.94 1.45 7.01
C ALA A 49 17.85 1.34 5.93
N GLU A 50 16.65 1.87 6.15
CA GLU A 50 15.57 1.88 5.15
C GLU A 50 15.96 2.60 3.87
N SER A 51 16.84 3.61 3.95
CA SER A 51 17.31 4.35 2.79
C SER A 51 17.98 3.48 1.71
N TYR A 52 18.37 2.26 2.05
CA TYR A 52 18.96 1.31 1.11
C TYR A 52 17.93 0.42 0.41
N THR A 53 16.70 0.41 0.87
CA THR A 53 15.61 -0.46 0.35
C THR A 53 14.41 0.30 -0.17
N VAL A 54 14.40 1.62 -0.03
CA VAL A 54 13.31 2.48 -0.49
C VAL A 54 13.22 2.46 -2.01
N GLY A 55 12.00 2.30 -2.51
CA GLY A 55 11.69 2.37 -3.93
C GLY A 55 10.45 3.21 -4.21
N SER A 56 10.43 3.84 -5.39
CA SER A 56 9.28 4.62 -5.86
C SER A 56 8.09 3.71 -6.17
N HIS A 57 6.90 4.30 -6.14
CA HIS A 57 5.68 3.59 -6.54
C HIS A 57 5.78 3.07 -7.98
N ASP A 58 6.30 3.89 -8.91
CA ASP A 58 6.45 3.51 -10.31
C ASP A 58 7.33 2.27 -10.49
N PHE A 59 8.43 2.20 -9.72
CA PHE A 59 9.33 1.06 -9.76
C PHE A 59 8.65 -0.21 -9.23
N TYR A 60 8.08 -0.15 -8.03
CA TYR A 60 7.49 -1.33 -7.38
C TYR A 60 6.20 -1.79 -8.06
N LEU A 61 5.36 -0.88 -8.55
CA LEU A 61 4.18 -1.24 -9.34
C LEU A 61 4.58 -1.97 -10.63
N SER A 62 5.60 -1.45 -11.34
CA SER A 62 6.11 -2.08 -12.56
C SER A 62 6.75 -3.44 -12.27
N TYR A 63 7.48 -3.55 -11.16
CA TYR A 63 8.08 -4.81 -10.74
C TYR A 63 7.00 -5.85 -10.37
N ALA A 64 6.02 -5.47 -9.56
CA ALA A 64 4.92 -6.34 -9.17
C ALA A 64 4.16 -6.87 -10.40
N ALA A 65 3.80 -5.97 -11.32
CA ALA A 65 3.11 -6.35 -12.56
C ALA A 65 3.92 -7.33 -13.41
N LYS A 66 5.24 -7.13 -13.50
CA LYS A 66 6.13 -8.00 -14.29
C LYS A 66 6.38 -9.35 -13.63
N SER A 67 6.55 -9.38 -12.33
CA SER A 67 6.93 -10.59 -11.58
C SER A 67 5.73 -11.40 -11.08
N GLY A 68 4.50 -10.90 -11.23
CA GLY A 68 3.29 -11.54 -10.70
C GLY A 68 3.15 -11.43 -9.18
N LYS A 69 3.97 -10.61 -8.52
CA LYS A 69 3.88 -10.35 -7.08
C LYS A 69 2.79 -9.32 -6.79
N LEU A 70 2.31 -9.26 -5.55
CA LEU A 70 1.37 -8.22 -5.15
C LEU A 70 2.09 -6.88 -5.02
N ILE A 71 1.41 -5.82 -5.44
CA ILE A 71 1.77 -4.48 -4.98
C ILE A 71 1.10 -4.22 -3.64
N CYS A 72 1.87 -3.75 -2.67
CA CYS A 72 1.33 -3.21 -1.43
C CYS A 72 1.15 -1.70 -1.57
N LEU A 73 -0.07 -1.24 -1.39
CA LEU A 73 -0.41 0.17 -1.29
C LEU A 73 -0.55 0.53 0.19
N ASP A 74 0.41 1.26 0.73
CA ASP A 74 0.28 1.84 2.06
C ASP A 74 -0.23 3.28 1.96
N SER A 75 -1.36 3.55 2.60
CA SER A 75 -2.00 4.87 2.55
C SER A 75 -1.20 5.98 3.25
N GLY A 76 -0.24 5.61 4.10
CA GLY A 76 0.70 6.55 4.74
C GLY A 76 1.93 6.88 3.91
N HIS A 77 2.21 6.14 2.83
CA HIS A 77 3.45 6.26 2.06
C HIS A 77 3.35 7.14 0.81
N PHE A 78 2.20 7.74 0.56
CA PHE A 78 1.97 8.61 -0.59
C PHE A 78 1.96 10.09 -0.20
N HIS A 79 2.11 10.94 -1.21
CA HIS A 79 1.97 12.37 -0.99
C HIS A 79 0.58 12.69 -0.44
N PRO A 80 0.43 13.63 0.52
CA PRO A 80 -0.88 13.94 1.13
C PRO A 80 -1.98 14.39 0.16
N THR A 81 -1.63 14.76 -1.06
CA THR A 81 -2.59 15.12 -2.12
C THR A 81 -2.96 13.96 -3.03
N GLU A 82 -2.36 12.79 -2.84
CA GLU A 82 -2.72 11.59 -3.61
C GLU A 82 -3.80 10.80 -2.87
N SER A 83 -4.80 10.31 -3.61
CA SER A 83 -5.82 9.42 -3.06
C SER A 83 -5.47 7.96 -3.35
N ILE A 84 -5.48 7.14 -2.31
CA ILE A 84 -5.31 5.69 -2.46
C ILE A 84 -6.55 5.05 -3.07
N GLY A 85 -7.74 5.57 -2.77
CA GLY A 85 -8.98 5.13 -3.39
C GLY A 85 -8.88 5.16 -4.92
N ASP A 86 -8.33 6.22 -5.49
CA ASP A 86 -8.18 6.36 -6.95
C ASP A 86 -7.21 5.35 -7.58
N LYS A 87 -6.27 4.81 -6.78
CA LYS A 87 -5.28 3.84 -7.26
C LYS A 87 -5.84 2.41 -7.30
N LEU A 88 -6.80 2.09 -6.45
CA LEU A 88 -7.30 0.73 -6.28
C LEU A 88 -7.91 0.17 -7.56
N SER A 89 -8.84 0.88 -8.19
CA SER A 89 -9.48 0.42 -9.43
C SER A 89 -8.50 0.36 -10.61
N ALA A 90 -7.56 1.30 -10.69
CA ALA A 90 -6.54 1.32 -11.73
C ALA A 90 -5.65 0.06 -11.67
N ILE A 91 -5.22 -0.31 -10.46
CA ILE A 91 -4.39 -1.51 -10.26
C ILE A 91 -5.22 -2.78 -10.41
N THR A 92 -6.44 -2.80 -9.88
CA THR A 92 -7.37 -3.93 -10.02
C THR A 92 -7.60 -4.28 -11.49
N ALA A 93 -7.79 -3.30 -12.35
CA ALA A 93 -8.01 -3.50 -13.78
C ALA A 93 -6.83 -4.20 -14.48
N MET A 94 -5.62 -4.10 -13.92
CA MET A 94 -4.40 -4.63 -14.53
C MET A 94 -3.91 -5.92 -13.86
N GLN A 95 -4.01 -6.02 -12.54
CA GLN A 95 -3.43 -7.12 -11.78
C GLN A 95 -4.46 -7.97 -11.01
N GLY A 96 -5.60 -7.41 -10.66
CA GLY A 96 -6.69 -8.10 -9.96
C GLY A 96 -6.39 -8.48 -8.50
N ARG A 97 -5.16 -8.33 -8.02
CA ARG A 97 -4.73 -8.68 -6.65
C ARG A 97 -3.92 -7.54 -6.04
N ILE A 98 -4.27 -7.14 -4.81
CA ILE A 98 -3.63 -6.02 -4.12
C ILE A 98 -3.47 -6.36 -2.63
N LEU A 99 -2.33 -6.01 -2.04
CA LEU A 99 -2.20 -5.83 -0.61
C LEU A 99 -2.42 -4.34 -0.29
N LEU A 100 -3.31 -4.04 0.63
CA LEU A 100 -3.60 -2.68 1.07
C LEU A 100 -3.20 -2.54 2.53
N HIS A 101 -2.19 -1.74 2.81
CA HIS A 101 -1.87 -1.28 4.15
C HIS A 101 -2.60 0.02 4.42
N VAL A 102 -3.41 0.04 5.48
CA VAL A 102 -4.21 1.20 5.83
C VAL A 102 -3.68 1.82 7.11
N SER A 103 -3.17 3.03 6.96
CA SER A 103 -2.72 3.91 8.02
C SER A 103 -3.24 5.32 7.77
N ARG A 104 -3.09 6.24 8.71
CA ARG A 104 -3.41 7.64 8.50
C ARG A 104 -2.14 8.45 8.34
N GLY A 105 -1.85 8.89 7.13
CA GLY A 105 -0.79 9.83 6.85
C GLY A 105 -1.13 11.21 7.42
N VAL A 106 -0.32 11.70 8.37
CA VAL A 106 -0.41 13.09 8.87
C VAL A 106 0.58 13.98 8.13
N ARG A 107 1.68 13.39 7.78
CA ARG A 107 2.71 13.91 6.88
C ARG A 107 3.18 12.75 6.03
N TRP A 108 4.11 12.97 5.14
CA TRP A 108 4.71 11.89 4.39
C TRP A 108 5.28 10.84 5.36
N ASP A 109 5.04 9.58 5.07
CA ASP A 109 5.58 8.47 5.81
C ASP A 109 5.27 8.55 7.32
N SER A 110 4.00 8.62 7.63
CA SER A 110 3.55 8.64 9.02
C SER A 110 2.36 7.72 9.22
N ASP A 111 2.59 6.63 9.92
CA ASP A 111 1.62 5.54 10.09
C ASP A 111 0.82 5.75 11.38
N HIS A 112 -0.11 6.70 11.35
CA HIS A 112 -0.97 7.00 12.50
C HIS A 112 -2.24 6.15 12.48
N VAL A 113 -2.87 6.08 13.65
CA VAL A 113 -4.16 5.41 13.84
C VAL A 113 -5.22 6.00 12.93
N LEU A 114 -6.01 5.11 12.34
CA LEU A 114 -7.12 5.47 11.47
C LEU A 114 -8.17 6.30 12.19
N VAL A 115 -8.61 7.36 11.52
CA VAL A 115 -9.82 8.12 11.88
C VAL A 115 -10.84 7.96 10.77
N LEU A 116 -12.12 8.00 11.11
CA LEU A 116 -13.19 7.94 10.11
C LEU A 116 -13.30 9.31 9.42
N ASN A 117 -12.61 9.45 8.31
CA ASN A 117 -12.55 10.65 7.49
C ASN A 117 -12.87 10.33 6.03
N ASP A 118 -12.89 11.34 5.17
CA ASP A 118 -13.25 11.19 3.77
C ASP A 118 -12.28 10.28 3.01
N GLU A 119 -11.00 10.33 3.32
CA GLU A 119 -9.99 9.47 2.70
C GLU A 119 -10.25 7.98 3.02
N LEU A 120 -10.46 7.65 4.30
CA LEU A 120 -10.75 6.28 4.71
C LEU A 120 -12.07 5.78 4.11
N LEU A 121 -13.08 6.65 4.01
CA LEU A 121 -14.34 6.31 3.35
C LEU A 121 -14.16 6.08 1.86
N SER A 122 -13.34 6.89 1.18
CA SER A 122 -13.00 6.72 -0.24
C SER A 122 -12.30 5.38 -0.47
N ILE A 123 -11.27 5.07 0.31
CA ILE A 123 -10.56 3.78 0.26
C ILE A 123 -11.53 2.62 0.44
N ALA A 124 -12.38 2.67 1.45
CA ALA A 124 -13.32 1.60 1.76
C ALA A 124 -14.36 1.38 0.67
N ARG A 125 -14.93 2.46 0.11
CA ARG A 125 -15.89 2.39 -1.00
C ARG A 125 -15.27 1.76 -2.24
N GLU A 126 -14.08 2.21 -2.61
CA GLU A 126 -13.41 1.71 -3.79
C GLU A 126 -12.95 0.25 -3.58
N THR A 127 -12.51 -0.11 -2.37
CA THR A 127 -12.22 -1.50 -2.00
C THR A 127 -13.45 -2.40 -2.23
N VAL A 128 -14.62 -1.99 -1.75
CA VAL A 128 -15.86 -2.76 -1.91
C VAL A 128 -16.24 -2.91 -3.39
N ARG A 129 -16.10 -1.84 -4.17
CA ARG A 129 -16.38 -1.88 -5.62
C ARG A 129 -15.43 -2.83 -6.36
N CYS A 130 -14.15 -2.77 -6.05
CA CYS A 130 -13.15 -3.67 -6.64
C CYS A 130 -13.43 -5.13 -6.27
N LEU A 131 -13.77 -5.41 -5.00
CA LEU A 131 -14.15 -6.76 -4.55
C LEU A 131 -15.40 -7.26 -5.28
N ALA A 132 -16.41 -6.41 -5.46
CA ALA A 132 -17.62 -6.75 -6.22
C ALA A 132 -17.32 -7.05 -7.70
N ALA A 133 -16.27 -6.42 -8.25
CA ALA A 133 -15.77 -6.70 -9.60
C ALA A 133 -14.87 -7.95 -9.68
N GLY A 134 -14.64 -8.66 -8.59
CA GLY A 134 -13.88 -9.91 -8.53
C GLY A 134 -12.41 -9.76 -8.17
N ALA A 135 -11.97 -8.58 -7.75
CA ALA A 135 -10.61 -8.38 -7.26
C ALA A 135 -10.37 -9.14 -5.94
N GLN A 136 -9.10 -9.45 -5.68
CA GLN A 136 -8.63 -9.98 -4.41
C GLN A 136 -7.84 -8.89 -3.68
N ILE A 137 -8.43 -8.32 -2.64
CA ILE A 137 -7.80 -7.26 -1.85
C ILE A 137 -7.59 -7.78 -0.43
N HIS A 138 -6.32 -7.84 -0.04
CA HIS A 138 -5.90 -8.17 1.32
C HIS A 138 -5.69 -6.88 2.09
N ILE A 139 -6.32 -6.73 3.26
CA ILE A 139 -6.25 -5.50 4.05
C ILE A 139 -5.44 -5.76 5.31
N GLY A 140 -4.34 -5.04 5.45
CA GLY A 140 -3.56 -4.93 6.67
C GLY A 140 -3.77 -3.56 7.33
N LEU A 141 -3.94 -3.54 8.64
CA LEU A 141 -3.93 -2.29 9.40
C LEU A 141 -2.51 -2.07 9.90
N ASP A 142 -1.77 -1.23 9.19
CA ASP A 142 -0.37 -0.98 9.44
C ASP A 142 -0.14 0.42 9.99
N TYR A 143 -0.22 0.53 11.31
CA TYR A 143 0.02 1.80 11.98
C TYR A 143 0.67 1.62 13.35
N PHE A 144 1.50 2.59 13.67
CA PHE A 144 2.11 2.76 14.97
C PHE A 144 1.88 4.20 15.45
N ASP A 145 1.14 4.37 16.53
CA ASP A 145 0.90 5.69 17.10
C ASP A 145 1.38 5.71 18.55
N ALA A 146 2.49 6.42 18.77
CA ALA A 146 3.10 6.55 20.08
C ALA A 146 2.36 7.56 20.98
N SER A 147 1.41 8.31 20.44
CA SER A 147 0.66 9.33 21.20
C SER A 147 -0.45 8.74 22.07
N ILE A 148 -0.84 7.49 21.83
CA ILE A 148 -1.87 6.80 22.58
C ILE A 148 -1.43 5.38 22.97
N ASN A 149 -2.15 4.78 23.90
CA ASN A 149 -1.92 3.39 24.28
C ASN A 149 -2.09 2.45 23.09
N ARG A 150 -1.16 1.52 22.89
CA ARG A 150 -1.14 0.61 21.73
C ARG A 150 -2.43 -0.20 21.56
N ILE A 151 -2.99 -0.73 22.65
CA ILE A 151 -4.25 -1.50 22.58
C ILE A 151 -5.40 -0.58 22.17
N ALA A 152 -5.45 0.64 22.72
CA ALA A 152 -6.43 1.63 22.31
C ALA A 152 -6.29 1.99 20.84
N ALA A 153 -5.05 2.16 20.33
CA ALA A 153 -4.77 2.40 18.92
C ALA A 153 -5.35 1.29 18.05
N TRP A 154 -5.09 0.03 18.37
CA TRP A 154 -5.61 -1.11 17.64
C TRP A 154 -7.13 -1.16 17.62
N VAL A 155 -7.77 -0.97 18.78
CA VAL A 155 -9.24 -0.98 18.88
C VAL A 155 -9.86 0.16 18.08
N VAL A 156 -9.32 1.36 18.19
CA VAL A 156 -9.85 2.55 17.49
C VAL A 156 -9.67 2.39 15.99
N GLY A 157 -8.48 2.01 15.52
CA GLY A 157 -8.21 1.85 14.10
C GLY A 157 -9.02 0.73 13.46
N ALA A 158 -9.09 -0.45 14.09
CA ALA A 158 -9.90 -1.56 13.59
C ALA A 158 -11.39 -1.20 13.48
N ARG A 159 -11.93 -0.52 14.50
CA ARG A 159 -13.33 -0.06 14.48
C ARG A 159 -13.60 0.98 13.40
N ASN A 160 -12.67 1.90 13.16
CA ASN A 160 -12.83 2.90 12.12
C ASN A 160 -12.78 2.26 10.73
N MET A 161 -11.88 1.30 10.51
CA MET A 161 -11.87 0.54 9.25
C MET A 161 -13.15 -0.26 9.05
N GLN A 162 -13.63 -0.97 10.06
CA GLN A 162 -14.90 -1.70 9.99
C GLN A 162 -16.08 -0.79 9.66
N LYS A 163 -16.16 0.39 10.28
CA LYS A 163 -17.21 1.37 9.97
C LYS A 163 -17.12 1.88 8.54
N ALA A 164 -15.92 2.18 8.06
CA ALA A 164 -15.71 2.63 6.70
C ALA A 164 -16.13 1.56 5.68
N LEU A 165 -15.72 0.31 5.90
CA LEU A 165 -16.14 -0.81 5.05
C LEU A 165 -17.64 -1.03 5.08
N LEU A 166 -18.27 -0.91 6.25
CA LEU A 166 -19.73 -0.99 6.36
C LEU A 166 -20.41 0.14 5.56
N CYS A 167 -19.89 1.36 5.60
CA CYS A 167 -20.39 2.44 4.77
C CYS A 167 -20.27 2.11 3.27
N GLY A 168 -19.14 1.56 2.85
CA GLY A 168 -18.96 1.12 1.46
C GLY A 168 -19.93 0.01 1.05
N LEU A 169 -20.15 -0.98 1.91
CA LEU A 169 -21.07 -2.10 1.66
C LEU A 169 -22.54 -1.66 1.59
N LEU A 170 -22.91 -0.60 2.30
CA LEU A 170 -24.27 -0.07 2.31
C LEU A 170 -24.52 0.95 1.19
N GLU A 171 -23.51 1.35 0.46
CA GLU A 171 -23.66 2.31 -0.65
C GLU A 171 -24.36 1.63 -1.84
N PRO A 172 -25.45 2.19 -2.36
CA PRO A 172 -26.19 1.59 -3.47
C PRO A 172 -25.54 1.91 -4.83
N PHE A 173 -24.26 1.54 -4.99
CA PHE A 173 -23.47 1.91 -6.18
C PHE A 173 -24.00 1.32 -7.50
N GLU A 174 -24.86 0.30 -7.48
CA GLU A 174 -25.55 -0.20 -8.67
C GLU A 174 -26.61 0.79 -9.20
N ARG A 175 -26.91 1.82 -8.43
CA ARG A 175 -27.95 2.83 -8.78
C ARG A 175 -27.36 4.21 -9.08
N ILE A 176 -26.05 4.33 -9.03
CA ILE A 176 -25.29 5.53 -9.31
C ILE A 176 -24.68 5.40 -10.70
#